data_095c11f884938716fd7bf43e3b9490f1
#
_entry.id   095c11f884938716fd7bf43e3b9490f1
#
_cell.length_a   1.000
_cell.length_b   1.000
_cell.length_c   1.000
_cell.angle_alpha   90.00
_cell.angle_beta   90.00
_cell.angle_gamma   90.00
#
_symmetry.space_group_name_H-M   'P 1'
#
loop_
_entity.id
_entity.type
_entity.pdbx_description
1 polymer ?
#
loop_
_entity_poly.entity_id
_entity_poly.type
_entity_poly.pdbx_seq_one_letter_code
_entity_poly.pdbx_strand_id
1 'polypeptide(L)'
;MDKILKLINKIKEFEDIDEFIDAKAIKTSSIVTAFWVRFKCKYACGNYNTTLDCPPYSPGPEEMSELLKCYDDAILIKCSNHEAPSKIAINLEKIAIGMEFYKAISFGAGSCKHCVKCNLKSCINRSITRPSMEACGIDVVQTAKNNGYNMVDKKDKTLYFFGLVLLK
;
A
#
# COMPACT_ATOMS: atom_id res chain seq x y z
N MET A 1 -6.24 -12.15 -16.46
CA MET A 1 -6.35 -10.71 -16.78
C MET A 1 -7.77 -10.16 -16.54
N ASP A 2 -8.81 -10.84 -16.99
CA ASP A 2 -10.21 -10.37 -16.83
C ASP A 2 -10.64 -10.17 -15.36
N LYS A 3 -10.32 -11.12 -14.44
CA LYS A 3 -10.66 -11.00 -13.00
C LYS A 3 -10.01 -9.78 -12.34
N ILE A 4 -8.76 -9.44 -12.70
CA ILE A 4 -8.05 -8.28 -12.12
C ILE A 4 -8.65 -6.97 -12.63
N LEU A 5 -9.01 -6.90 -13.91
CA LEU A 5 -9.70 -5.72 -14.45
C LEU A 5 -11.09 -5.53 -13.81
N LYS A 6 -11.83 -6.62 -13.60
CA LYS A 6 -13.10 -6.57 -12.84
C LYS A 6 -12.89 -6.03 -11.44
N LEU A 7 -11.83 -6.48 -10.76
CA LEU A 7 -11.50 -6.03 -9.41
C LEU A 7 -11.15 -4.53 -9.39
N ILE A 8 -10.35 -4.03 -10.35
CA ILE A 8 -10.05 -2.61 -10.49
C ILE A 8 -11.34 -1.79 -10.71
N ASN A 9 -12.26 -2.27 -11.55
CA ASN A 9 -13.53 -1.58 -11.79
C ASN A 9 -14.42 -1.50 -10.55
N LYS A 10 -14.30 -2.43 -9.60
CA LYS A 10 -14.99 -2.39 -8.32
C LYS A 10 -14.60 -1.18 -7.46
N ILE A 11 -13.42 -0.61 -7.65
CA ILE A 11 -13.02 0.60 -6.90
C ILE A 11 -14.02 1.73 -7.13
N LYS A 12 -14.57 1.86 -8.35
CA LYS A 12 -15.54 2.91 -8.72
C LYS A 12 -16.89 2.78 -8.00
N GLU A 13 -17.16 1.63 -7.38
CA GLU A 13 -18.39 1.37 -6.62
C GLU A 13 -18.22 1.71 -5.12
N PHE A 14 -17.02 2.12 -4.67
CA PHE A 14 -16.78 2.48 -3.28
C PHE A 14 -17.36 3.86 -2.97
N GLU A 15 -17.89 4.02 -1.77
CA GLU A 15 -18.23 5.33 -1.23
C GLU A 15 -16.95 6.09 -0.83
N ASP A 16 -17.00 7.42 -0.86
CA ASP A 16 -15.89 8.30 -0.44
C ASP A 16 -14.56 8.05 -1.19
N ILE A 17 -14.62 8.01 -2.53
CA ILE A 17 -13.45 7.83 -3.40
C ILE A 17 -13.06 9.08 -4.19
N ASP A 18 -13.47 10.26 -3.76
CA ASP A 18 -13.20 11.52 -4.48
C ASP A 18 -11.69 11.73 -4.72
N GLU A 19 -10.85 11.17 -3.87
CA GLU A 19 -9.39 11.22 -3.97
C GLU A 19 -8.77 10.10 -4.82
N PHE A 20 -9.54 9.16 -5.30
CA PHE A 20 -9.05 8.12 -6.22
C PHE A 20 -8.74 8.74 -7.60
N ILE A 21 -7.55 8.46 -8.11
CA ILE A 21 -7.12 8.96 -9.42
C ILE A 21 -7.09 7.83 -10.44
N ASP A 22 -6.40 6.74 -10.14
CA ASP A 22 -6.20 5.63 -11.06
C ASP A 22 -5.76 4.35 -10.34
N ALA A 23 -5.92 3.21 -11.00
CA ALA A 23 -5.35 1.94 -10.54
C ALA A 23 -4.92 1.09 -11.74
N LYS A 24 -3.80 0.39 -11.58
CA LYS A 24 -3.23 -0.49 -12.62
C LYS A 24 -2.92 -1.87 -12.09
N ALA A 25 -3.21 -2.88 -12.92
CA ALA A 25 -2.61 -4.19 -12.76
C ALA A 25 -1.12 -4.08 -13.08
N ILE A 26 -0.28 -4.57 -12.17
CA ILE A 26 1.18 -4.56 -12.30
C ILE A 26 1.75 -5.95 -12.00
N LYS A 27 2.97 -6.21 -12.47
CA LYS A 27 3.74 -7.38 -12.04
C LYS A 27 4.50 -7.08 -10.75
N THR A 28 4.54 -8.03 -9.82
CA THR A 28 5.28 -7.87 -8.56
C THR A 28 6.77 -7.64 -8.78
N SER A 29 7.33 -8.15 -9.89
CA SER A 29 8.71 -7.89 -10.31
C SER A 29 9.03 -6.42 -10.60
N SER A 30 8.00 -5.56 -10.76
CA SER A 30 8.18 -4.10 -10.94
C SER A 30 8.25 -3.34 -9.61
N ILE A 31 7.95 -4.01 -8.49
CA ILE A 31 7.97 -3.43 -7.15
C ILE A 31 9.41 -3.47 -6.63
N VAL A 32 9.87 -2.35 -6.12
CA VAL A 32 11.25 -2.18 -5.64
C VAL A 32 11.26 -2.11 -4.13
N THR A 33 12.01 -2.97 -3.47
CA THR A 33 12.35 -2.86 -2.05
C THR A 33 13.74 -2.27 -1.89
N ALA A 34 13.93 -1.41 -0.89
CA ALA A 34 15.21 -0.76 -0.67
C ALA A 34 15.45 -0.48 0.83
N PHE A 35 16.64 -0.79 1.29
CA PHE A 35 17.04 -0.61 2.68
C PHE A 35 17.02 0.86 3.12
N TRP A 36 17.36 1.79 2.22
CA TRP A 36 17.35 3.22 2.53
C TRP A 36 15.97 3.77 2.93
N VAL A 37 14.87 3.16 2.44
CA VAL A 37 13.50 3.53 2.81
C VAL A 37 13.30 3.32 4.31
N ARG A 38 13.74 2.17 4.81
CA ARG A 38 13.69 1.80 6.24
C ARG A 38 14.52 2.75 7.10
N PHE A 39 15.67 3.15 6.58
CA PHE A 39 16.55 4.11 7.21
C PHE A 39 15.89 5.48 7.36
N LYS A 40 15.16 5.95 6.32
CA LYS A 40 14.36 7.18 6.40
C LYS A 40 13.25 7.09 7.44
N CYS A 41 12.54 5.97 7.52
CA CYS A 41 11.55 5.76 8.59
C CYS A 41 12.17 5.93 9.97
N LYS A 42 13.36 5.35 10.19
CA LYS A 42 14.03 5.38 11.49
C LYS A 42 14.52 6.77 11.90
N TYR A 43 15.05 7.54 10.97
CA TYR A 43 15.78 8.78 11.31
C TYR A 43 15.09 10.06 10.87
N ALA A 44 14.08 10.00 10.00
CA ALA A 44 13.40 11.18 9.48
C ALA A 44 11.87 11.18 9.67
N CYS A 45 11.29 10.10 10.23
CA CYS A 45 9.85 10.00 10.42
C CYS A 45 9.47 10.00 11.91
N GLY A 46 8.58 10.92 12.32
CA GLY A 46 8.08 11.00 13.68
C GLY A 46 7.21 9.81 14.14
N ASN A 47 6.77 8.96 13.20
CA ASN A 47 5.95 7.79 13.51
C ASN A 47 6.77 6.51 13.75
N TYR A 48 8.09 6.57 13.71
CA TYR A 48 8.93 5.43 14.02
C TYR A 48 8.68 4.95 15.47
N ASN A 49 8.42 3.65 15.64
CA ASN A 49 8.17 3.01 16.94
C ASN A 49 6.94 3.56 17.70
N THR A 50 5.94 4.10 16.99
CA THR A 50 4.73 4.66 17.60
C THR A 50 3.48 3.84 17.33
N THR A 51 3.45 3.07 16.25
CA THR A 51 2.32 2.21 15.84
C THR A 51 2.79 0.87 15.33
N LEU A 52 1.94 -0.18 15.44
CA LEU A 52 2.29 -1.55 15.04
C LEU A 52 2.41 -1.75 13.52
N ASP A 53 1.91 -0.83 12.72
CA ASP A 53 2.04 -0.83 11.26
C ASP A 53 3.29 -0.10 10.76
N CYS A 54 4.03 0.55 11.67
CA CYS A 54 5.28 1.25 11.39
C CYS A 54 6.50 0.44 11.86
N PRO A 55 7.72 0.76 11.33
CA PRO A 55 8.95 0.22 11.87
C PRO A 55 9.14 0.54 13.37
N PRO A 56 9.70 -0.36 14.16
CA PRO A 56 10.34 -1.64 13.80
C PRO A 56 9.38 -2.82 13.64
N TYR A 57 8.07 -2.64 13.82
CA TYR A 57 7.09 -3.73 13.90
C TYR A 57 6.61 -4.23 12.53
N SER A 58 6.62 -3.38 11.50
CA SER A 58 6.30 -3.77 10.13
C SER A 58 7.44 -4.59 9.50
N PRO A 59 7.15 -5.42 8.46
CA PRO A 59 8.17 -6.16 7.73
C PRO A 59 9.29 -5.25 7.22
N GLY A 60 10.53 -5.75 7.22
CA GLY A 60 11.66 -5.07 6.58
C GLY A 60 11.69 -5.27 5.06
N PRO A 61 12.61 -4.57 4.36
CA PRO A 61 12.73 -4.70 2.90
C PRO A 61 13.13 -6.10 2.46
N GLU A 62 13.90 -6.84 3.25
CA GLU A 62 14.28 -8.23 2.99
C GLU A 62 13.07 -9.16 3.09
N GLU A 63 12.29 -9.06 4.19
CA GLU A 63 11.06 -9.84 4.38
C GLU A 63 10.04 -9.51 3.30
N MET A 64 9.92 -8.24 2.93
CA MET A 64 9.03 -7.81 1.86
C MET A 64 9.48 -8.35 0.50
N SER A 65 10.78 -8.37 0.23
CA SER A 65 11.33 -8.97 -0.99
C SER A 65 11.01 -10.46 -1.09
N GLU A 66 11.10 -11.21 0.02
CA GLU A 66 10.71 -12.63 0.05
C GLU A 66 9.19 -12.80 -0.13
N LEU A 67 8.39 -11.95 0.49
CA LEU A 67 6.94 -11.96 0.32
C LEU A 67 6.54 -11.75 -1.15
N LEU A 68 7.16 -10.80 -1.83
CA LEU A 68 6.86 -10.48 -3.24
C LEU A 68 7.10 -11.67 -4.17
N LYS A 69 8.03 -12.59 -3.86
CA LYS A 69 8.27 -13.82 -4.64
C LYS A 69 7.10 -14.81 -4.59
N CYS A 70 6.20 -14.67 -3.63
CA CYS A 70 5.00 -15.50 -3.51
C CYS A 70 3.84 -15.01 -4.40
N TYR A 71 4.04 -13.92 -5.16
CA TYR A 71 3.00 -13.28 -5.96
C TYR A 71 3.54 -12.89 -7.35
N ASP A 72 2.70 -13.01 -8.36
CA ASP A 72 3.00 -12.61 -9.74
C ASP A 72 2.33 -11.28 -10.11
N ASP A 73 1.11 -11.05 -9.59
CA ASP A 73 0.27 -9.93 -9.96
C ASP A 73 -0.13 -9.10 -8.73
N ALA A 74 -0.22 -7.79 -8.95
CA ALA A 74 -0.68 -6.84 -7.96
C ALA A 74 -1.50 -5.71 -8.61
N ILE A 75 -2.20 -4.93 -7.79
CA ILE A 75 -2.84 -3.68 -8.21
C ILE A 75 -2.14 -2.53 -7.47
N LEU A 76 -1.62 -1.57 -8.24
CA LEU A 76 -1.09 -0.31 -7.74
C LEU A 76 -2.17 0.76 -7.85
N ILE A 77 -2.52 1.38 -6.71
CA ILE A 77 -3.59 2.37 -6.56
C ILE A 77 -2.95 3.74 -6.39
N LYS A 78 -3.44 4.75 -7.12
CA LYS A 78 -2.98 6.14 -7.06
C LYS A 78 -4.09 7.04 -6.54
N CYS A 79 -3.78 7.88 -5.55
CA CYS A 79 -4.71 8.82 -4.92
C CYS A 79 -4.10 10.21 -4.77
N SER A 80 -4.97 11.23 -4.57
CA SER A 80 -4.56 12.63 -4.35
C SER A 80 -4.28 12.95 -2.88
N ASN A 81 -4.69 12.11 -1.92
CA ASN A 81 -4.37 12.28 -0.50
C ASN A 81 -3.77 11.01 0.10
N HIS A 82 -3.22 11.11 1.32
CA HIS A 82 -2.48 10.04 1.98
C HIS A 82 -3.36 9.00 2.73
N GLU A 83 -4.66 9.28 2.92
CA GLU A 83 -5.57 8.36 3.65
C GLU A 83 -6.31 7.41 2.71
N ALA A 84 -6.67 7.89 1.51
CA ALA A 84 -7.43 7.14 0.54
C ALA A 84 -6.78 5.81 0.11
N PRO A 85 -5.45 5.72 -0.14
CA PRO A 85 -4.83 4.47 -0.54
C PRO A 85 -5.07 3.33 0.44
N SER A 86 -5.01 3.59 1.75
CA SER A 86 -5.22 2.57 2.78
C SER A 86 -6.66 2.08 2.80
N LYS A 87 -7.65 2.98 2.73
CA LYS A 87 -9.07 2.63 2.69
C LYS A 87 -9.41 1.79 1.46
N ILE A 88 -8.99 2.25 0.28
CA ILE A 88 -9.26 1.57 -1.00
C ILE A 88 -8.57 0.21 -1.04
N ALA A 89 -7.30 0.12 -0.65
CA ALA A 89 -6.54 -1.12 -0.70
C ALA A 89 -7.13 -2.20 0.22
N ILE A 90 -7.54 -1.86 1.45
CA ILE A 90 -8.18 -2.80 2.39
C ILE A 90 -9.53 -3.29 1.87
N ASN A 91 -10.35 -2.41 1.29
CA ASN A 91 -11.63 -2.81 0.71
C ASN A 91 -11.43 -3.71 -0.51
N LEU A 92 -10.46 -3.37 -1.35
CA LEU A 92 -10.13 -4.16 -2.54
C LEU A 92 -9.58 -5.55 -2.16
N GLU A 93 -8.76 -5.65 -1.11
CA GLU A 93 -8.29 -6.93 -0.56
C GLU A 93 -9.47 -7.83 -0.17
N LYS A 94 -10.45 -7.31 0.56
CA LYS A 94 -11.64 -8.08 0.98
C LYS A 94 -12.43 -8.60 -0.22
N ILE A 95 -12.62 -7.76 -1.24
CA ILE A 95 -13.31 -8.15 -2.48
C ILE A 95 -12.48 -9.18 -3.24
N ALA A 96 -11.16 -8.98 -3.33
CA ALA A 96 -10.25 -9.92 -3.99
C ALA A 96 -10.33 -11.32 -3.39
N ILE A 97 -10.36 -11.44 -2.06
CA ILE A 97 -10.53 -12.73 -1.36
C ILE A 97 -11.86 -13.37 -1.78
N GLY A 98 -12.96 -12.61 -1.83
CA GLY A 98 -14.27 -13.07 -2.32
C GLY A 98 -14.29 -13.46 -3.80
N MET A 99 -13.32 -13.00 -4.60
CA MET A 99 -13.12 -13.34 -6.01
C MET A 99 -12.06 -14.44 -6.22
N GLU A 100 -11.78 -15.22 -5.19
CA GLU A 100 -10.85 -16.37 -5.19
C GLU A 100 -9.35 -16.00 -5.22
N PHE A 101 -8.98 -14.75 -4.98
CA PHE A 101 -7.60 -14.36 -4.70
C PHE A 101 -7.27 -14.58 -3.22
N TYR A 102 -7.25 -15.84 -2.79
CA TYR A 102 -7.17 -16.22 -1.36
C TYR A 102 -5.91 -15.74 -0.65
N LYS A 103 -4.83 -15.42 -1.41
CA LYS A 103 -3.59 -14.83 -0.88
C LYS A 103 -3.60 -13.30 -0.84
N ALA A 104 -4.70 -12.66 -1.28
CA ALA A 104 -4.71 -11.20 -1.39
C ALA A 104 -4.33 -10.53 -0.08
N ILE A 105 -3.41 -9.57 -0.16
CA ILE A 105 -2.98 -8.73 0.96
C ILE A 105 -2.68 -7.32 0.48
N SER A 106 -3.05 -6.32 1.28
CA SER A 106 -2.91 -4.92 0.92
C SER A 106 -1.87 -4.17 1.76
N PHE A 107 -1.39 -3.06 1.18
CA PHE A 107 -0.52 -2.08 1.79
C PHE A 107 -1.06 -0.69 1.48
N GLY A 108 -1.03 0.19 2.47
CA GLY A 108 -1.55 1.55 2.33
C GLY A 108 -0.46 2.60 2.17
N ALA A 109 -0.79 3.82 2.62
CA ALA A 109 0.11 4.96 2.72
C ALA A 109 0.03 5.56 4.13
N GLY A 110 1.14 6.07 4.64
CA GLY A 110 1.20 6.70 5.95
C GLY A 110 1.07 5.73 7.12
N SER A 111 0.99 6.27 8.33
CA SER A 111 0.82 5.51 9.57
C SER A 111 -0.65 5.36 9.96
N CYS A 112 -0.94 4.31 10.73
CA CYS A 112 -2.28 4.07 11.30
C CYS A 112 -2.72 5.20 12.23
N LYS A 113 -4.00 5.59 12.12
CA LYS A 113 -4.64 6.64 12.94
C LYS A 113 -5.92 6.16 13.64
N HIS A 114 -6.15 4.85 13.72
CA HIS A 114 -7.41 4.32 14.30
C HIS A 114 -7.50 4.43 15.81
N CYS A 115 -6.38 4.61 16.50
CA CYS A 115 -6.34 4.72 17.97
C CYS A 115 -5.70 6.06 18.38
N VAL A 116 -6.20 6.69 19.45
CA VAL A 116 -5.57 7.88 20.04
C VAL A 116 -4.12 7.55 20.47
N LYS A 117 -3.93 6.36 21.05
CA LYS A 117 -2.61 5.81 21.37
C LYS A 117 -2.59 4.33 20.99
N CYS A 118 -1.62 3.93 20.17
CA CYS A 118 -1.47 2.55 19.76
C CYS A 118 -0.99 1.67 20.92
N ASN A 119 -1.64 0.53 21.11
CA ASN A 119 -1.13 -0.53 21.99
C ASN A 119 -0.11 -1.37 21.23
N LEU A 120 1.17 -1.15 21.51
CA LEU A 120 2.28 -1.83 20.82
C LEU A 120 2.41 -3.33 21.15
N LYS A 121 1.60 -3.87 22.05
CA LYS A 121 1.55 -5.32 22.36
C LYS A 121 0.51 -6.04 21.51
N SER A 122 -0.59 -5.38 21.18
CA SER A 122 -1.69 -6.03 20.41
C SER A 122 -2.57 -4.99 19.73
N CYS A 123 -2.80 -5.17 18.43
CA CYS A 123 -3.72 -4.35 17.66
C CYS A 123 -5.16 -4.87 17.77
N ILE A 124 -6.08 -3.98 18.16
CA ILE A 124 -7.53 -4.27 18.22
C ILE A 124 -8.24 -4.01 16.87
N ASN A 125 -7.57 -3.35 15.94
CA ASN A 125 -8.12 -2.93 14.64
C ASN A 125 -7.53 -3.69 13.44
N ARG A 126 -7.09 -4.96 13.63
CA ARG A 126 -6.40 -5.75 12.60
C ARG A 126 -7.17 -5.89 11.29
N SER A 127 -8.49 -5.88 11.33
CA SER A 127 -9.35 -6.03 10.15
C SER A 127 -9.38 -4.80 9.24
N ILE A 128 -8.96 -3.64 9.76
CA ILE A 128 -9.01 -2.34 9.07
C ILE A 128 -7.65 -1.63 9.02
N THR A 129 -6.58 -2.31 9.44
CA THR A 129 -5.21 -1.77 9.48
C THR A 129 -4.27 -2.61 8.63
N ARG A 130 -3.48 -1.94 7.77
CA ARG A 130 -2.37 -2.52 7.01
C ARG A 130 -1.19 -1.57 7.06
N PRO A 131 0.04 -2.08 7.05
CA PRO A 131 1.21 -1.22 6.97
C PRO A 131 1.25 -0.48 5.64
N SER A 132 1.90 0.67 5.61
CA SER A 132 2.15 1.37 4.36
C SER A 132 3.24 0.66 3.53
N MET A 133 3.26 0.95 2.24
CA MET A 133 4.30 0.44 1.35
C MET A 133 5.69 0.83 1.87
N GLU A 134 5.88 2.09 2.28
CA GLU A 134 7.15 2.62 2.81
C GLU A 134 7.53 1.94 4.13
N ALA A 135 6.55 1.69 5.01
CA ALA A 135 6.79 1.01 6.28
C ALA A 135 7.34 -0.42 6.09
N CYS A 136 7.06 -1.04 4.95
CA CYS A 136 7.59 -2.35 4.55
C CYS A 136 8.87 -2.25 3.71
N GLY A 137 9.48 -1.08 3.57
CA GLY A 137 10.72 -0.90 2.82
C GLY A 137 10.55 -0.88 1.30
N ILE A 138 9.33 -0.65 0.79
CA ILE A 138 9.08 -0.47 -0.65
C ILE A 138 9.47 0.96 -1.04
N ASP A 139 10.33 1.09 -2.06
CA ASP A 139 10.58 2.36 -2.75
C ASP A 139 9.38 2.70 -3.65
N VAL A 140 8.45 3.47 -3.08
CA VAL A 140 7.20 3.83 -3.76
C VAL A 140 7.46 4.70 -4.99
N VAL A 141 8.45 5.60 -4.93
CA VAL A 141 8.81 6.48 -6.06
C VAL A 141 9.29 5.66 -7.25
N GLN A 142 10.22 4.73 -7.01
CA GLN A 142 10.76 3.90 -8.09
C GLN A 142 9.71 2.89 -8.57
N THR A 143 8.93 2.29 -7.67
CA THR A 143 7.83 1.39 -8.03
C THR A 143 6.79 2.11 -8.90
N ALA A 144 6.38 3.32 -8.54
CA ALA A 144 5.45 4.13 -9.33
C ALA A 144 6.02 4.43 -10.73
N LYS A 145 7.29 4.84 -10.81
CA LYS A 145 7.96 5.11 -12.09
C LYS A 145 8.03 3.89 -13.00
N ASN A 146 8.39 2.72 -12.46
CA ASN A 146 8.43 1.46 -13.20
C ASN A 146 7.07 1.11 -13.84
N ASN A 147 5.99 1.62 -13.25
CA ASN A 147 4.62 1.39 -13.69
C ASN A 147 3.97 2.59 -14.41
N GLY A 148 4.78 3.56 -14.83
CA GLY A 148 4.35 4.71 -15.63
C GLY A 148 3.61 5.79 -14.84
N TYR A 149 3.82 5.86 -13.53
CA TYR A 149 3.31 6.93 -12.68
C TYR A 149 4.45 7.83 -12.17
N ASN A 150 4.12 9.08 -11.89
CA ASN A 150 4.96 10.00 -11.14
C ASN A 150 4.34 10.28 -9.78
N MET A 151 5.16 10.38 -8.73
CA MET A 151 4.69 10.76 -7.40
C MET A 151 4.32 12.25 -7.31
N VAL A 152 4.94 13.08 -8.15
CA VAL A 152 4.64 14.52 -8.22
C VAL A 152 4.25 14.87 -9.65
N ASP A 153 3.12 15.55 -9.82
CA ASP A 153 2.74 16.10 -11.11
C ASP A 153 3.75 17.20 -11.53
N LYS A 154 4.20 17.14 -12.79
CA LYS A 154 5.20 18.09 -13.29
C LYS A 154 4.64 19.48 -13.51
N LYS A 155 3.33 19.61 -13.76
CA LYS A 155 2.69 20.89 -14.11
C LYS A 155 2.30 21.67 -12.86
N ASP A 156 1.47 21.08 -12.00
CA ASP A 156 0.87 21.73 -10.84
C ASP A 156 1.53 21.37 -9.50
N LYS A 157 2.54 20.49 -9.53
CA LYS A 157 3.26 20.00 -8.33
C LYS A 157 2.40 19.22 -7.33
N THR A 158 1.24 18.74 -7.76
CA THR A 158 0.41 17.86 -6.93
C THR A 158 1.18 16.61 -6.52
N LEU A 159 1.17 16.29 -5.23
CA LEU A 159 1.76 15.07 -4.68
C LEU A 159 0.70 13.95 -4.69
N TYR A 160 1.07 12.80 -5.21
CA TYR A 160 0.24 11.59 -5.23
C TYR A 160 0.72 10.56 -4.22
N PHE A 161 -0.22 9.77 -3.75
CA PHE A 161 -0.01 8.71 -2.76
C PHE A 161 -0.45 7.37 -3.35
N PHE A 162 0.21 6.30 -2.90
CA PHE A 162 0.01 4.98 -3.50
C PHE A 162 -0.34 3.94 -2.45
N GLY A 163 -1.21 3.01 -2.85
CA GLY A 163 -1.51 1.77 -2.17
C GLY A 163 -1.26 0.58 -3.08
N LEU A 164 -1.14 -0.59 -2.50
CA LEU A 164 -0.83 -1.83 -3.21
C LEU A 164 -1.72 -2.97 -2.72
N VAL A 165 -2.19 -3.80 -3.64
CA VAL A 165 -2.84 -5.08 -3.30
C VAL A 165 -2.14 -6.19 -4.07
N LEU A 166 -1.44 -7.08 -3.36
CA LEU A 166 -0.88 -8.31 -3.93
C LEU A 166 -2.01 -9.33 -4.11
N LEU A 167 -2.03 -10.08 -5.22
CA LEU A 167 -3.15 -10.93 -5.58
C LEU A 167 -2.80 -12.42 -5.72
N LYS A 168 -1.76 -12.75 -6.45
CA LYS A 168 -1.35 -14.15 -6.75
C LYS A 168 0.08 -14.19 -7.27
#